data_cf7311b3143adb0306b3e9a48cebc962
#
_entry.id   cf7311b3143adb0306b3e9a48cebc962
#
_cell.length_a   1.000
_cell.length_b   1.000
_cell.length_c   1.000
_cell.angle_alpha   90.00
_cell.angle_beta   90.00
_cell.angle_gamma   90.00
#
_symmetry.space_group_name_H-M   'P 1'
#
loop_
_entity.id
_entity.type
_entity.pdbx_description
1 polymer ?
#
loop_
_entity_poly.entity_id
_entity_poly.type
_entity_poly.pdbx_seq_one_letter_code
_entity_poly.pdbx_strand_id
1 'polypeptide(L)'
;MQLLEQEHSNITTLICYGSAQANSLLSLAALAKIKGWNLEFYVDHLPQWLIDKPIGNYRGALDLGAKVISMQLVASELHPRDYIEQVRQPGPECIVLPEGGRSKMSEYGVKQLAMEILSWTRFESKHDFVVALPAGTGSTALYLHKHLKVHNLPVITCACVGGSDYLTKQFKELGEDDHPQILPQENKHHFGKLYRRDYQMWLDLLEETDVEFDLLYDPLMWQCLEQWQHDNPDKTLIYIHQGGLLGNESMLPRYQRKYPEMTVKRTLD
;
A
#
# COMPACT_ATOMS: atom_id res chain seq x y z
N MET A 1 3.29 1.57 13.71
CA MET A 1 3.05 1.03 15.07
C MET A 1 4.32 1.13 15.91
N GLN A 2 5.42 0.42 15.62
CA GLN A 2 6.63 0.47 16.47
C GLN A 2 7.11 1.89 16.76
N LEU A 3 7.26 2.74 15.74
CA LEU A 3 7.63 4.15 15.93
C LEU A 3 6.59 4.97 16.69
N LEU A 4 5.32 4.54 16.69
CA LEU A 4 4.26 5.23 17.42
C LEU A 4 4.35 4.92 18.93
N GLU A 5 4.62 3.68 19.29
CA GLU A 5 4.59 3.19 20.67
C GLU A 5 5.91 3.44 21.44
N GLN A 6 7.03 3.41 20.75
CA GLN A 6 8.33 3.63 21.37
C GLN A 6 8.61 5.13 21.59
N GLU A 7 9.26 5.43 22.70
CA GLU A 7 9.82 6.77 22.94
C GLU A 7 11.11 6.95 22.14
N HIS A 8 11.14 8.02 21.38
CA HIS A 8 12.29 8.43 20.57
C HIS A 8 12.65 9.88 20.87
N SER A 9 13.13 10.12 22.09
CA SER A 9 13.35 11.47 22.64
C SER A 9 14.28 12.35 21.81
N ASN A 10 15.19 11.76 21.06
CA ASN A 10 16.17 12.49 20.23
C ASN A 10 15.74 12.61 18.74
N ILE A 11 14.63 12.00 18.34
CA ILE A 11 14.19 12.04 16.95
C ILE A 11 13.32 13.26 16.72
N THR A 12 13.64 14.00 15.66
CA THR A 12 12.90 15.19 15.24
C THR A 12 12.39 15.11 13.80
N THR A 13 12.93 14.19 13.00
CA THR A 13 12.65 14.16 11.56
C THR A 13 12.53 12.73 11.03
N LEU A 14 11.46 12.48 10.29
CA LEU A 14 11.32 11.32 9.42
C LEU A 14 11.75 11.70 8.00
N ILE A 15 12.48 10.82 7.34
CA ILE A 15 12.88 10.97 5.95
C ILE A 15 12.44 9.73 5.19
N CYS A 16 11.78 9.92 4.07
CA CYS A 16 11.34 8.83 3.18
C CYS A 16 11.31 9.31 1.73
N TYR A 17 11.07 8.40 0.80
CA TYR A 17 10.95 8.72 -0.60
C TYR A 17 9.94 7.80 -1.30
N GLY A 18 9.47 8.20 -2.47
CA GLY A 18 8.53 7.44 -3.28
C GLY A 18 7.67 8.33 -4.19
N SER A 19 6.51 7.83 -4.60
CA SER A 19 5.56 8.61 -5.39
C SER A 19 4.87 9.70 -4.56
N ALA A 20 4.56 10.83 -5.19
CA ALA A 20 3.76 11.90 -4.56
C ALA A 20 2.33 11.47 -4.17
N GLN A 21 1.84 10.33 -4.68
CA GLN A 21 0.55 9.75 -4.31
C GLN A 21 0.70 8.44 -3.52
N ALA A 22 1.89 8.15 -2.98
CA ALA A 22 2.12 6.96 -2.18
C ALA A 22 1.30 6.99 -0.88
N ASN A 23 0.70 5.84 -0.50
CA ASN A 23 0.00 5.69 0.78
C ASN A 23 0.96 5.86 1.96
N SER A 24 2.24 5.52 1.79
CA SER A 24 3.28 5.74 2.79
C SER A 24 3.54 7.23 3.06
N LEU A 25 3.41 8.12 2.07
CA LEU A 25 3.54 9.56 2.28
C LEU A 25 2.50 10.06 3.28
N LEU A 26 1.22 9.72 3.09
CA LEU A 26 0.14 10.12 4.00
C LEU A 26 0.31 9.51 5.39
N SER A 27 0.62 8.21 5.47
CA SER A 27 0.78 7.50 6.74
C SER A 27 1.95 8.05 7.56
N LEU A 28 3.07 8.39 6.90
CA LEU A 28 4.24 8.97 7.58
C LEU A 28 3.98 10.43 7.98
N ALA A 29 3.21 11.19 7.20
CA ALA A 29 2.77 12.53 7.58
C ALA A 29 1.91 12.50 8.84
N ALA A 30 0.97 11.55 8.93
CA ALA A 30 0.16 11.35 10.13
C ALA A 30 1.02 10.96 11.34
N LEU A 31 1.97 10.01 11.18
CA LEU A 31 2.90 9.63 12.24
C LEU A 31 3.75 10.81 12.72
N ALA A 32 4.33 11.56 11.79
CA ALA A 32 5.13 12.73 12.11
C ALA A 32 4.31 13.77 12.89
N LYS A 33 3.06 14.04 12.46
CA LYS A 33 2.14 14.95 13.16
C LYS A 33 1.86 14.49 14.59
N ILE A 34 1.60 13.20 14.81
CA ILE A 34 1.32 12.63 16.15
C ILE A 34 2.54 12.76 17.07
N LYS A 35 3.75 12.52 16.53
CA LYS A 35 4.99 12.55 17.30
C LYS A 35 5.58 13.96 17.47
N GLY A 36 5.05 14.97 16.78
CA GLY A 36 5.63 16.30 16.74
C GLY A 36 6.95 16.36 15.95
N TRP A 37 7.15 15.46 15.00
CA TRP A 37 8.32 15.40 14.13
C TRP A 37 8.05 16.08 12.79
N ASN A 38 9.12 16.42 12.08
CA ASN A 38 9.05 16.82 10.68
C ASN A 38 9.00 15.60 9.77
N LEU A 39 8.35 15.72 8.60
CA LEU A 39 8.48 14.76 7.52
C LEU A 39 9.14 15.44 6.32
N GLU A 40 10.29 14.92 5.86
CA GLU A 40 10.88 15.17 4.56
C GLU A 40 10.58 13.98 3.65
N PHE A 41 9.79 14.20 2.59
CA PHE A 41 9.44 13.13 1.64
C PHE A 41 9.94 13.51 0.25
N TYR A 42 10.86 12.71 -0.29
CA TYR A 42 11.50 12.96 -1.57
C TYR A 42 10.76 12.23 -2.69
N VAL A 43 10.47 12.94 -3.77
CA VAL A 43 9.80 12.41 -4.97
C VAL A 43 10.64 12.70 -6.19
N ASP A 44 10.71 11.75 -7.16
CA ASP A 44 11.46 11.98 -8.40
C ASP A 44 10.92 13.19 -9.15
N HIS A 45 9.60 13.24 -9.32
CA HIS A 45 8.91 14.27 -10.05
C HIS A 45 7.63 14.72 -9.35
N LEU A 46 7.43 16.02 -9.28
CA LEU A 46 6.20 16.64 -8.81
C LEU A 46 5.59 17.49 -9.93
N PRO A 47 4.53 17.02 -10.60
CA PRO A 47 3.94 17.76 -11.71
C PRO A 47 3.36 19.10 -11.30
N GLN A 48 3.51 20.14 -12.12
CA GLN A 48 3.04 21.48 -11.82
C GLN A 48 1.54 21.52 -11.49
N TRP A 49 0.73 20.77 -12.26
CA TRP A 49 -0.72 20.71 -11.98
C TRP A 49 -1.06 20.18 -10.59
N LEU A 50 -0.23 19.30 -10.01
CA LEU A 50 -0.43 18.76 -8.66
C LEU A 50 0.03 19.75 -7.58
N ILE A 51 1.03 20.57 -7.89
CA ILE A 51 1.45 21.69 -7.04
C ILE A 51 0.34 22.76 -7.00
N ASP A 52 -0.19 23.13 -8.16
CA ASP A 52 -1.22 24.18 -8.30
C ASP A 52 -2.55 23.76 -7.69
N LYS A 53 -2.88 22.46 -7.77
CA LYS A 53 -4.12 21.89 -7.21
C LYS A 53 -3.83 20.57 -6.50
N PRO A 54 -3.39 20.61 -5.25
CA PRO A 54 -3.13 19.40 -4.47
C PRO A 54 -4.38 18.54 -4.31
N ILE A 55 -4.23 17.22 -4.57
CA ILE A 55 -5.28 16.21 -4.40
C ILE A 55 -4.71 14.93 -3.79
N GLY A 56 -5.57 14.06 -3.29
CA GLY A 56 -5.23 12.73 -2.82
C GLY A 56 -4.22 12.73 -1.68
N ASN A 57 -3.34 11.72 -1.66
CA ASN A 57 -2.35 11.55 -0.61
C ASN A 57 -1.38 12.74 -0.51
N TYR A 58 -1.04 13.37 -1.63
CA TYR A 58 -0.20 14.58 -1.63
C TYR A 58 -0.86 15.72 -0.83
N ARG A 59 -2.13 16.03 -1.13
CA ARG A 59 -2.89 17.05 -0.38
C ARG A 59 -2.95 16.70 1.10
N GLY A 60 -3.39 15.46 1.43
CA GLY A 60 -3.50 15.03 2.82
C GLY A 60 -2.19 15.12 3.60
N ALA A 61 -1.07 14.81 2.96
CA ALA A 61 0.24 14.94 3.59
C ALA A 61 0.66 16.40 3.84
N LEU A 62 0.38 17.30 2.89
CA LEU A 62 0.61 18.75 3.07
C LEU A 62 -0.22 19.32 4.23
N ASP A 63 -1.50 18.93 4.32
CA ASP A 63 -2.42 19.34 5.41
C ASP A 63 -1.92 18.87 6.79
N LEU A 64 -1.16 17.78 6.83
CA LEU A 64 -0.50 17.26 8.03
C LEU A 64 0.87 17.88 8.30
N GLY A 65 1.36 18.74 7.40
CA GLY A 65 2.63 19.48 7.56
C GLY A 65 3.85 18.77 6.94
N ALA A 66 3.66 17.78 6.06
CA ALA A 66 4.76 17.14 5.35
C ALA A 66 5.46 18.10 4.38
N LYS A 67 6.79 18.02 4.32
CA LYS A 67 7.60 18.69 3.31
C LYS A 67 7.90 17.71 2.18
N VAL A 68 7.22 17.88 1.03
CA VAL A 68 7.46 17.07 -0.16
C VAL A 68 8.47 17.79 -1.05
N ILE A 69 9.55 17.09 -1.41
CA ILE A 69 10.73 17.65 -2.09
C ILE A 69 10.88 16.96 -3.44
N SER A 70 10.78 17.72 -4.53
CA SER A 70 11.00 17.20 -5.88
C SER A 70 12.50 17.14 -6.20
N MET A 71 12.98 15.96 -6.60
CA MET A 71 14.37 15.78 -7.04
C MET A 71 14.72 16.59 -8.26
N GLN A 72 13.77 16.83 -9.15
CA GLN A 72 13.97 17.72 -10.30
C GLN A 72 14.44 19.14 -9.91
N LEU A 73 14.07 19.61 -8.71
CA LEU A 73 14.42 20.96 -8.25
C LEU A 73 15.72 20.99 -7.44
N VAL A 74 16.16 19.86 -6.89
CA VAL A 74 17.31 19.81 -5.98
C VAL A 74 18.51 19.04 -6.51
N ALA A 75 18.27 17.95 -7.25
CA ALA A 75 19.33 17.11 -7.84
C ALA A 75 18.71 16.12 -8.86
N SER A 76 18.35 16.61 -10.05
CA SER A 76 17.63 15.82 -11.08
C SER A 76 18.34 14.55 -11.55
N GLU A 77 19.66 14.46 -11.37
CA GLU A 77 20.49 13.33 -11.79
C GLU A 77 20.59 12.20 -10.76
N LEU A 78 20.12 12.44 -9.52
CA LEU A 78 20.23 11.47 -8.43
C LEU A 78 18.86 10.85 -8.12
N HIS A 79 18.89 9.53 -7.89
CA HIS A 79 17.74 8.86 -7.26
C HIS A 79 17.55 9.40 -5.82
N PRO A 80 16.31 9.56 -5.31
CA PRO A 80 16.06 10.09 -3.96
C PRO A 80 16.87 9.41 -2.86
N ARG A 81 17.02 8.10 -2.90
CA ARG A 81 17.84 7.34 -1.94
C ARG A 81 19.28 7.82 -1.93
N ASP A 82 19.87 7.93 -3.13
CA ASP A 82 21.28 8.29 -3.26
C ASP A 82 21.51 9.75 -2.83
N TYR A 83 20.54 10.63 -3.11
CA TYR A 83 20.55 12.01 -2.60
C TYR A 83 20.49 12.06 -1.07
N ILE A 84 19.61 11.27 -0.45
CA ILE A 84 19.49 11.22 1.01
C ILE A 84 20.81 10.77 1.64
N GLU A 85 21.43 9.72 1.09
CA GLU A 85 22.68 9.16 1.61
C GLU A 85 23.89 10.06 1.37
N GLN A 86 24.03 10.64 0.19
CA GLN A 86 25.26 11.33 -0.25
C GLN A 86 25.24 12.84 -0.01
N VAL A 87 24.04 13.47 -0.11
CA VAL A 87 23.89 14.94 -0.06
C VAL A 87 23.19 15.39 1.21
N ARG A 88 22.01 14.83 1.53
CA ARG A 88 21.26 15.21 2.72
C ARG A 88 21.98 14.79 4.01
N GLN A 89 22.62 13.62 4.00
CA GLN A 89 23.43 13.07 5.10
C GLN A 89 22.71 13.20 6.45
N PRO A 90 21.61 12.45 6.70
CA PRO A 90 20.82 12.56 7.90
C PRO A 90 21.65 12.30 9.17
N GLY A 91 21.50 13.16 10.18
CA GLY A 91 22.09 12.96 11.50
C GLY A 91 21.31 11.95 12.37
N PRO A 92 21.77 11.73 13.61
CA PRO A 92 21.16 10.77 14.54
C PRO A 92 19.75 11.18 14.99
N GLU A 93 19.35 12.41 14.77
CA GLU A 93 18.00 12.93 15.01
C GLU A 93 16.99 12.56 13.92
N CYS A 94 17.45 11.89 12.85
CA CYS A 94 16.62 11.50 11.72
C CYS A 94 16.38 9.98 11.70
N ILE A 95 15.17 9.58 11.33
CA ILE A 95 14.87 8.20 10.94
C ILE A 95 14.64 8.18 9.44
N VAL A 96 15.45 7.41 8.70
CA VAL A 96 15.31 7.20 7.26
C VAL A 96 14.57 5.89 7.02
N LEU A 97 13.47 5.97 6.27
CA LEU A 97 12.65 4.83 5.90
C LEU A 97 12.74 4.60 4.38
N PRO A 98 12.90 3.37 3.92
CA PRO A 98 12.89 3.06 2.50
C PRO A 98 11.49 3.20 1.90
N GLU A 99 11.45 3.28 0.56
CA GLU A 99 10.19 3.37 -0.19
C GLU A 99 9.18 2.30 0.23
N GLY A 100 7.92 2.73 0.39
CA GLY A 100 6.81 1.85 0.80
C GLY A 100 6.95 1.28 2.22
N GLY A 101 7.84 1.84 3.07
CA GLY A 101 8.10 1.32 4.42
C GLY A 101 8.73 -0.08 4.44
N ARG A 102 9.40 -0.48 3.35
CA ARG A 102 10.02 -1.79 3.18
C ARG A 102 11.21 -1.99 4.10
N SER A 103 10.93 -2.30 5.35
CA SER A 103 11.95 -2.52 6.38
C SER A 103 11.48 -3.55 7.41
N LYS A 104 12.42 -4.12 8.16
CA LYS A 104 12.11 -5.01 9.29
C LYS A 104 11.26 -4.34 10.37
N MET A 105 11.28 -3.02 10.47
CA MET A 105 10.44 -2.27 11.43
C MET A 105 8.94 -2.41 11.13
N SER A 106 8.55 -2.65 9.87
CA SER A 106 7.15 -2.86 9.52
C SER A 106 6.59 -4.17 10.06
N GLU A 107 7.44 -5.16 10.36
CA GLU A 107 7.04 -6.46 10.92
C GLU A 107 6.26 -6.30 12.23
N TYR A 108 6.64 -5.36 13.09
CA TYR A 108 6.02 -5.18 14.41
C TYR A 108 4.49 -4.96 14.30
N GLY A 109 4.06 -4.00 13.48
CA GLY A 109 2.64 -3.70 13.32
C GLY A 109 1.88 -4.80 12.57
N VAL A 110 2.54 -5.44 11.61
CA VAL A 110 1.94 -6.56 10.86
C VAL A 110 1.78 -7.80 11.75
N LYS A 111 2.72 -8.04 12.66
CA LYS A 111 2.57 -9.09 13.68
C LYS A 111 1.35 -8.85 14.58
N GLN A 112 1.09 -7.61 14.99
CA GLN A 112 -0.11 -7.30 15.77
C GLN A 112 -1.38 -7.59 14.97
N LEU A 113 -1.44 -7.17 13.70
CA LEU A 113 -2.56 -7.51 12.82
C LEU A 113 -2.73 -9.03 12.67
N ALA A 114 -1.64 -9.78 12.53
CA ALA A 114 -1.71 -11.26 12.49
C ALA A 114 -2.31 -11.85 13.76
N MET A 115 -1.94 -11.32 14.94
CA MET A 115 -2.51 -11.78 16.22
C MET A 115 -4.00 -11.43 16.35
N GLU A 116 -4.43 -10.28 15.85
CA GLU A 116 -5.86 -9.89 15.81
C GLU A 116 -6.65 -10.84 14.90
N ILE A 117 -6.14 -11.14 13.69
CA ILE A 117 -6.75 -12.12 12.78
C ILE A 117 -6.88 -13.49 13.45
N LEU A 118 -5.82 -13.99 14.09
CA LEU A 118 -5.83 -15.27 14.79
C LEU A 118 -6.81 -15.28 15.97
N SER A 119 -6.92 -14.15 16.67
CA SER A 119 -7.89 -14.02 17.76
C SER A 119 -9.32 -14.10 17.22
N TRP A 120 -9.60 -13.38 16.13
CA TRP A 120 -10.90 -13.36 15.49
C TRP A 120 -11.30 -14.74 14.94
N THR A 121 -10.40 -15.44 14.22
CA THR A 121 -10.69 -16.76 13.63
C THR A 121 -11.05 -17.83 14.66
N ARG A 122 -10.61 -17.69 15.92
CA ARG A 122 -10.95 -18.64 17.00
C ARG A 122 -12.42 -18.62 17.41
N PHE A 123 -13.10 -17.51 17.17
CA PHE A 123 -14.51 -17.34 17.53
C PHE A 123 -15.46 -17.62 16.36
N GLU A 124 -14.90 -17.83 15.16
CA GLU A 124 -15.70 -18.12 13.98
C GLU A 124 -16.04 -19.61 13.88
N SER A 125 -17.21 -19.89 13.34
CA SER A 125 -17.67 -21.27 13.10
C SER A 125 -17.02 -21.94 11.87
N LYS A 126 -16.48 -21.14 10.96
CA LYS A 126 -15.73 -21.60 9.78
C LYS A 126 -14.28 -21.87 10.15
N HIS A 127 -13.64 -22.78 9.43
CA HIS A 127 -12.28 -23.22 9.76
C HIS A 127 -11.27 -23.13 8.60
N ASP A 128 -11.73 -23.12 7.36
CA ASP A 128 -10.86 -23.13 6.19
C ASP A 128 -10.59 -21.71 5.66
N PHE A 129 -10.01 -20.87 6.52
CA PHE A 129 -9.69 -19.49 6.18
C PHE A 129 -8.41 -19.37 5.36
N VAL A 130 -8.42 -18.40 4.44
CA VAL A 130 -7.25 -17.92 3.70
C VAL A 130 -7.23 -16.40 3.76
N VAL A 131 -6.10 -15.81 4.14
CA VAL A 131 -5.92 -14.36 4.18
C VAL A 131 -5.47 -13.87 2.83
N ALA A 132 -6.12 -12.84 2.29
CA ALA A 132 -5.85 -12.29 0.97
C ALA A 132 -5.63 -10.78 1.02
N LEU A 133 -4.61 -10.28 0.31
CA LEU A 133 -4.35 -8.85 0.17
C LEU A 133 -3.49 -8.55 -1.07
N PRO A 134 -3.63 -7.37 -1.69
CA PRO A 134 -2.74 -6.94 -2.76
C PRO A 134 -1.34 -6.57 -2.24
N ALA A 135 -0.33 -6.68 -3.09
CA ALA A 135 1.04 -6.30 -2.75
C ALA A 135 1.64 -5.29 -3.75
N GLY A 136 2.11 -4.16 -3.22
CA GLY A 136 3.04 -3.26 -3.90
C GLY A 136 4.48 -3.69 -3.62
N THR A 137 5.06 -3.25 -2.50
CA THR A 137 6.38 -3.71 -2.00
C THR A 137 6.33 -5.05 -1.26
N GLY A 138 5.14 -5.53 -0.91
CA GLY A 138 4.92 -6.85 -0.35
C GLY A 138 5.16 -7.00 1.16
N SER A 139 5.64 -5.99 1.87
CA SER A 139 6.01 -6.11 3.30
C SER A 139 4.87 -6.62 4.17
N THR A 140 3.63 -6.13 3.96
CA THR A 140 2.46 -6.56 4.73
C THR A 140 2.14 -8.03 4.47
N ALA A 141 2.10 -8.45 3.19
CA ALA A 141 1.81 -9.84 2.82
C ALA A 141 2.88 -10.80 3.36
N LEU A 142 4.15 -10.42 3.27
CA LEU A 142 5.28 -11.22 3.76
C LEU A 142 5.19 -11.46 5.27
N TYR A 143 5.03 -10.40 6.05
CA TYR A 143 5.01 -10.54 7.51
C TYR A 143 3.70 -11.12 8.03
N LEU A 144 2.57 -10.93 7.36
CA LEU A 144 1.36 -11.70 7.66
C LEU A 144 1.62 -13.19 7.43
N HIS A 145 2.17 -13.57 6.29
CA HIS A 145 2.53 -14.96 6.01
C HIS A 145 3.45 -15.53 7.10
N LYS A 146 4.52 -14.83 7.43
CA LYS A 146 5.48 -15.24 8.45
C LYS A 146 4.83 -15.59 9.80
N HIS A 147 3.86 -14.77 10.23
CA HIS A 147 3.21 -14.95 11.53
C HIS A 147 1.97 -15.85 11.50
N LEU A 148 1.31 -16.00 10.35
CA LEU A 148 0.09 -16.80 10.23
C LEU A 148 0.35 -18.25 9.83
N LYS A 149 1.40 -18.53 9.04
CA LYS A 149 1.72 -19.89 8.56
C LYS A 149 1.93 -20.90 9.68
N VAL A 150 2.51 -20.48 10.79
CA VAL A 150 2.75 -21.36 11.96
C VAL A 150 1.45 -21.81 12.65
N HIS A 151 0.34 -21.16 12.31
CA HIS A 151 -1.01 -21.47 12.76
C HIS A 151 -1.88 -22.12 11.66
N ASN A 152 -1.26 -22.57 10.56
CA ASN A 152 -1.93 -23.15 9.40
C ASN A 152 -2.95 -22.20 8.73
N LEU A 153 -2.73 -20.88 8.82
CA LEU A 153 -3.54 -19.87 8.17
C LEU A 153 -2.75 -19.32 6.98
N PRO A 154 -3.02 -19.79 5.76
CA PRO A 154 -2.28 -19.39 4.57
C PRO A 154 -2.58 -17.95 4.17
N VAL A 155 -1.59 -17.30 3.54
CA VAL A 155 -1.70 -15.97 2.97
C VAL A 155 -1.48 -16.04 1.47
N ILE A 156 -2.35 -15.42 0.71
CA ILE A 156 -2.25 -15.25 -0.75
C ILE A 156 -2.19 -13.78 -1.11
N THR A 157 -1.49 -13.46 -2.19
CA THR A 157 -1.31 -12.08 -2.66
C THR A 157 -1.21 -12.01 -4.16
N CYS A 158 -1.28 -10.82 -4.74
CA CYS A 158 -0.91 -10.59 -6.15
C CYS A 158 0.14 -9.48 -6.26
N ALA A 159 0.96 -9.53 -7.30
CA ALA A 159 2.00 -8.55 -7.55
C ALA A 159 1.43 -7.35 -8.33
N CYS A 160 0.94 -6.32 -7.64
CA CYS A 160 0.40 -5.12 -8.30
C CYS A 160 1.48 -4.29 -9.01
N VAL A 161 2.72 -4.38 -8.54
CA VAL A 161 3.87 -3.63 -9.08
C VAL A 161 4.97 -4.60 -9.51
N GLY A 162 5.53 -4.42 -10.69
CA GLY A 162 6.74 -5.10 -11.17
C GLY A 162 6.60 -6.59 -11.51
N GLY A 163 5.46 -7.23 -11.18
CA GLY A 163 5.21 -8.65 -11.42
C GLY A 163 5.79 -9.59 -10.36
N SER A 164 5.51 -10.89 -10.52
CA SER A 164 5.80 -11.92 -9.49
C SER A 164 7.30 -12.06 -9.18
N ASP A 165 8.17 -12.01 -10.19
CA ASP A 165 9.63 -12.13 -9.98
C ASP A 165 10.17 -10.93 -9.19
N TYR A 166 9.67 -9.74 -9.49
CA TYR A 166 10.02 -8.54 -8.74
C TYR A 166 9.57 -8.65 -7.28
N LEU A 167 8.33 -9.07 -7.04
CA LEU A 167 7.79 -9.23 -5.68
C LEU A 167 8.57 -10.29 -4.89
N THR A 168 8.90 -11.43 -5.50
CA THR A 168 9.74 -12.47 -4.89
C THR A 168 11.13 -11.93 -4.52
N LYS A 169 11.73 -11.10 -5.38
CA LYS A 169 13.00 -10.43 -5.07
C LYS A 169 12.86 -9.50 -3.85
N GLN A 170 11.75 -8.75 -3.75
CA GLN A 170 11.48 -7.88 -2.61
C GLN A 170 11.39 -8.66 -1.29
N PHE A 171 10.77 -9.85 -1.30
CA PHE A 171 10.70 -10.73 -0.14
C PHE A 171 12.09 -11.19 0.33
N LYS A 172 12.93 -11.61 -0.60
CA LYS A 172 14.32 -12.01 -0.31
C LYS A 172 15.17 -10.87 0.24
N GLU A 173 14.99 -9.65 -0.26
CA GLU A 173 15.69 -8.46 0.24
C GLU A 173 15.29 -8.11 1.69
N LEU A 174 14.10 -8.51 2.14
CA LEU A 174 13.67 -8.41 3.54
C LEU A 174 14.23 -9.54 4.42
N GLY A 175 14.91 -10.53 3.82
CA GLY A 175 15.56 -11.65 4.50
C GLY A 175 14.67 -12.85 4.72
N GLU A 176 13.60 -12.99 3.95
CA GLU A 176 12.66 -14.12 4.06
C GLU A 176 12.66 -14.91 2.73
N ASP A 177 13.03 -16.19 2.80
CA ASP A 177 12.99 -17.12 1.66
C ASP A 177 11.60 -17.75 1.48
N ASP A 178 10.86 -17.92 2.58
CA ASP A 178 9.49 -18.42 2.59
C ASP A 178 8.52 -17.24 2.58
N HIS A 179 7.62 -17.23 1.62
CA HIS A 179 6.74 -16.10 1.35
C HIS A 179 5.32 -16.56 0.97
N PRO A 180 4.31 -15.65 0.99
CA PRO A 180 2.95 -15.99 0.61
C PRO A 180 2.87 -16.46 -0.84
N GLN A 181 1.85 -17.26 -1.15
CA GLN A 181 1.54 -17.61 -2.52
C GLN A 181 1.20 -16.35 -3.31
N ILE A 182 1.93 -16.12 -4.41
CA ILE A 182 1.64 -15.04 -5.35
C ILE A 182 0.70 -15.61 -6.42
N LEU A 183 -0.52 -15.09 -6.48
CA LEU A 183 -1.49 -15.50 -7.49
C LEU A 183 -1.05 -15.05 -8.88
N PRO A 184 -1.23 -15.89 -9.91
CA PRO A 184 -0.92 -15.51 -11.27
C PRO A 184 -1.90 -14.44 -11.77
N GLN A 185 -1.43 -13.59 -12.67
CA GLN A 185 -2.25 -12.64 -13.40
C GLN A 185 -2.53 -13.20 -14.80
N GLU A 186 -3.75 -13.17 -15.24
CA GLU A 186 -4.11 -13.61 -16.61
C GLU A 186 -3.38 -12.82 -17.70
N ASN A 187 -3.24 -11.52 -17.46
CA ASN A 187 -2.65 -10.60 -18.42
C ASN A 187 -1.63 -9.69 -17.74
N LYS A 188 -0.66 -9.19 -18.52
CA LYS A 188 0.30 -8.20 -18.03
C LYS A 188 -0.43 -6.94 -17.61
N HIS A 189 -0.32 -6.60 -16.34
CA HIS A 189 -0.88 -5.39 -15.75
C HIS A 189 0.22 -4.36 -15.46
N HIS A 190 0.00 -3.10 -15.84
CA HIS A 190 0.90 -2.00 -15.57
C HIS A 190 0.29 -1.10 -14.49
N PHE A 191 0.96 -0.98 -13.38
CA PHE A 191 0.52 -0.17 -12.25
C PHE A 191 0.18 1.27 -12.66
N GLY A 192 -0.97 1.75 -12.22
CA GLY A 192 -1.44 3.11 -12.51
C GLY A 192 -1.97 3.36 -13.94
N LYS A 193 -1.95 2.35 -14.83
CA LYS A 193 -2.64 2.41 -16.11
C LYS A 193 -4.13 2.15 -15.91
N LEU A 194 -4.97 2.89 -16.63
CA LEU A 194 -6.42 2.76 -16.51
C LEU A 194 -6.92 1.62 -17.38
N TYR A 195 -7.39 0.56 -16.74
CA TYR A 195 -8.03 -0.58 -17.40
C TYR A 195 -9.54 -0.57 -17.14
N ARG A 196 -10.32 -0.88 -18.17
CA ARG A 196 -11.78 -0.96 -18.04
C ARG A 196 -12.21 -2.03 -17.02
N ARG A 197 -11.52 -3.17 -17.02
CA ARG A 197 -11.79 -4.27 -16.08
C ARG A 197 -11.53 -3.87 -14.62
N ASP A 198 -10.48 -3.10 -14.34
CA ASP A 198 -10.20 -2.61 -12.98
C ASP A 198 -11.33 -1.69 -12.50
N TYR A 199 -11.78 -0.79 -13.38
CA TYR A 199 -12.86 0.13 -13.01
C TYR A 199 -14.20 -0.59 -12.83
N GLN A 200 -14.50 -1.58 -13.67
CA GLN A 200 -15.69 -2.41 -13.50
C GLN A 200 -15.63 -3.18 -12.18
N MET A 201 -14.53 -3.87 -11.88
CA MET A 201 -14.34 -4.59 -10.62
C MET A 201 -14.53 -3.68 -9.41
N TRP A 202 -13.99 -2.46 -9.45
CA TRP A 202 -14.16 -1.50 -8.37
C TRP A 202 -15.63 -1.07 -8.19
N LEU A 203 -16.36 -0.86 -9.29
CA LEU A 203 -17.79 -0.51 -9.26
C LEU A 203 -18.63 -1.66 -8.70
N ASP A 204 -18.35 -2.90 -9.15
CA ASP A 204 -19.05 -4.09 -8.70
C ASP A 204 -18.83 -4.34 -7.20
N LEU A 205 -17.60 -4.20 -6.73
CA LEU A 205 -17.28 -4.30 -5.29
C LEU A 205 -18.02 -3.26 -4.46
N LEU A 206 -18.06 -2.01 -4.94
CA LEU A 206 -18.79 -0.94 -4.24
C LEU A 206 -20.30 -1.22 -4.21
N GLU A 207 -20.88 -1.73 -5.31
CA GLU A 207 -22.29 -2.07 -5.41
C GLU A 207 -22.65 -3.27 -4.51
N GLU A 208 -21.84 -4.30 -4.49
CA GLU A 208 -22.11 -5.55 -3.77
C GLU A 208 -21.86 -5.44 -2.25
N THR A 209 -20.88 -4.64 -1.85
CA THR A 209 -20.41 -4.63 -0.44
C THR A 209 -20.69 -3.34 0.30
N ASP A 210 -21.04 -2.26 -0.41
CA ASP A 210 -21.10 -0.87 0.10
C ASP A 210 -19.78 -0.41 0.76
N VAL A 211 -18.67 -1.07 0.42
CA VAL A 211 -17.32 -0.74 0.87
C VAL A 211 -16.53 -0.13 -0.28
N GLU A 212 -15.96 1.05 -0.07
CA GLU A 212 -15.05 1.66 -1.03
C GLU A 212 -13.66 1.00 -0.94
N PHE A 213 -13.11 0.57 -2.08
CA PHE A 213 -11.77 -0.02 -2.19
C PHE A 213 -10.79 0.95 -2.87
N ASP A 214 -9.49 0.70 -2.72
CA ASP A 214 -8.45 1.44 -3.43
C ASP A 214 -8.45 1.07 -4.93
N LEU A 215 -8.48 2.08 -5.80
CA LEU A 215 -8.54 1.90 -7.27
C LEU A 215 -7.24 1.41 -7.92
N LEU A 216 -6.11 1.41 -7.19
CA LEU A 216 -4.81 1.03 -7.74
C LEU A 216 -4.44 -0.42 -7.43
N TYR A 217 -4.88 -0.95 -6.29
CA TYR A 217 -4.43 -2.24 -5.79
C TYR A 217 -5.55 -3.28 -5.78
N ASP A 218 -6.69 -2.93 -5.21
CA ASP A 218 -7.74 -3.90 -4.91
C ASP A 218 -8.39 -4.52 -6.16
N PRO A 219 -8.69 -3.79 -7.25
CA PRO A 219 -9.31 -4.39 -8.43
C PRO A 219 -8.49 -5.53 -9.04
N LEU A 220 -7.17 -5.39 -9.11
CA LEU A 220 -6.31 -6.45 -9.62
C LEU A 220 -6.29 -7.67 -8.70
N MET A 221 -6.25 -7.44 -7.37
CA MET A 221 -6.29 -8.55 -6.41
C MET A 221 -7.60 -9.31 -6.52
N TRP A 222 -8.74 -8.61 -6.60
CA TRP A 222 -10.04 -9.24 -6.73
C TRP A 222 -10.20 -10.03 -8.03
N GLN A 223 -9.65 -9.56 -9.15
CA GLN A 223 -9.58 -10.32 -10.39
C GLN A 223 -8.78 -11.63 -10.25
N CYS A 224 -7.68 -11.61 -9.50
CA CYS A 224 -6.93 -12.83 -9.19
C CYS A 224 -7.72 -13.76 -8.26
N LEU A 225 -8.51 -13.18 -7.33
CA LEU A 225 -9.32 -13.94 -6.37
C LEU A 225 -10.52 -14.60 -7.02
N GLU A 226 -11.16 -14.00 -8.04
CA GLU A 226 -12.25 -14.64 -8.79
C GLU A 226 -11.81 -16.01 -9.34
N GLN A 227 -10.64 -16.06 -10.00
CA GLN A 227 -10.10 -17.32 -10.51
C GLN A 227 -9.71 -18.26 -9.39
N TRP A 228 -9.03 -17.76 -8.36
CA TRP A 228 -8.61 -18.58 -7.22
C TRP A 228 -9.78 -19.18 -6.47
N GLN A 229 -10.86 -18.42 -6.24
CA GLN A 229 -12.06 -18.89 -5.54
C GLN A 229 -12.81 -19.98 -6.34
N HIS A 230 -12.81 -19.86 -7.67
CA HIS A 230 -13.37 -20.91 -8.53
C HIS A 230 -12.67 -22.26 -8.32
N ASP A 231 -11.33 -22.23 -8.16
CA ASP A 231 -10.52 -23.42 -7.93
C ASP A 231 -10.52 -23.90 -6.46
N ASN A 232 -10.99 -23.05 -5.53
CA ASN A 232 -11.00 -23.29 -4.08
C ASN A 232 -12.37 -22.93 -3.44
N PRO A 233 -13.48 -23.57 -3.88
CA PRO A 233 -14.83 -23.18 -3.48
C PRO A 233 -15.13 -23.37 -1.98
N ASP A 234 -14.40 -24.27 -1.32
CA ASP A 234 -14.59 -24.59 0.11
C ASP A 234 -13.83 -23.63 1.04
N LYS A 235 -12.99 -22.73 0.51
CA LYS A 235 -12.20 -21.80 1.31
C LYS A 235 -13.00 -20.55 1.63
N THR A 236 -12.74 -20.01 2.82
CA THR A 236 -13.30 -18.72 3.26
C THR A 236 -12.21 -17.66 3.24
N LEU A 237 -12.41 -16.62 2.44
CA LEU A 237 -11.48 -15.50 2.34
C LEU A 237 -11.63 -14.54 3.51
N ILE A 238 -10.49 -14.16 4.09
CA ILE A 238 -10.34 -12.96 4.92
C ILE A 238 -9.58 -11.94 4.09
N TYR A 239 -10.30 -10.98 3.51
CA TYR A 239 -9.68 -9.93 2.71
C TYR A 239 -9.19 -8.80 3.61
N ILE A 240 -7.91 -8.47 3.51
CA ILE A 240 -7.33 -7.35 4.27
C ILE A 240 -7.47 -6.07 3.45
N HIS A 241 -8.44 -5.25 3.80
CA HIS A 241 -8.61 -3.92 3.26
C HIS A 241 -7.51 -2.99 3.81
N GLN A 242 -6.55 -2.62 2.97
CA GLN A 242 -5.37 -1.86 3.40
C GLN A 242 -5.59 -0.33 3.45
N GLY A 243 -6.81 0.15 3.24
CA GLY A 243 -7.11 1.58 3.16
C GLY A 243 -6.62 2.19 1.84
N GLY A 244 -6.01 3.37 1.90
CA GLY A 244 -5.49 4.04 0.71
C GLY A 244 -6.53 4.88 -0.05
N LEU A 245 -7.75 5.02 0.49
CA LEU A 245 -8.91 5.60 -0.20
C LEU A 245 -8.71 7.04 -0.66
N LEU A 246 -7.87 7.81 0.05
CA LEU A 246 -7.57 9.19 -0.37
C LEU A 246 -6.87 9.22 -1.74
N GLY A 247 -6.18 8.16 -2.12
CA GLY A 247 -5.61 7.95 -3.47
C GLY A 247 -6.66 7.97 -4.58
N ASN A 248 -7.90 7.55 -4.27
CA ASN A 248 -9.01 7.54 -5.23
C ASN A 248 -9.35 8.94 -5.75
N GLU A 249 -9.13 10.01 -4.97
CA GLU A 249 -9.30 11.40 -5.46
C GLU A 249 -8.47 11.68 -6.72
N SER A 250 -7.30 11.03 -6.85
CA SER A 250 -6.43 11.20 -8.02
C SER A 250 -6.78 10.26 -9.17
N MET A 251 -7.37 9.09 -8.88
CA MET A 251 -7.64 8.04 -9.85
C MET A 251 -9.05 8.06 -10.41
N LEU A 252 -10.06 8.25 -9.56
CA LEU A 252 -11.46 8.19 -9.96
C LEU A 252 -11.83 9.18 -11.07
N PRO A 253 -11.41 10.47 -11.03
CA PRO A 253 -11.71 11.41 -12.13
C PRO A 253 -11.05 11.02 -13.46
N ARG A 254 -9.92 10.29 -13.42
CA ARG A 254 -9.25 9.78 -14.62
C ARG A 254 -10.06 8.63 -15.24
N TYR A 255 -10.57 7.72 -14.42
CA TYR A 255 -11.44 6.63 -14.84
C TYR A 255 -12.75 7.15 -15.41
N GLN A 256 -13.43 8.06 -14.71
CA GLN A 256 -14.69 8.67 -15.15
C GLN A 256 -14.54 9.41 -16.50
N ARG A 257 -13.43 10.11 -16.71
CA ARG A 257 -13.15 10.77 -18.01
C ARG A 257 -12.87 9.77 -19.12
N LYS A 258 -12.19 8.65 -18.80
CA LYS A 258 -11.84 7.64 -19.82
C LYS A 258 -13.00 6.71 -20.16
N TYR A 259 -13.89 6.44 -19.21
CA TYR A 259 -15.02 5.52 -19.32
C TYR A 259 -16.30 6.20 -18.79
N PRO A 260 -16.78 7.27 -19.45
CA PRO A 260 -17.90 8.07 -18.95
C PRO A 260 -19.24 7.30 -18.92
N GLU A 261 -19.33 6.22 -19.68
CA GLU A 261 -20.50 5.34 -19.69
C GLU A 261 -20.60 4.39 -18.49
N MET A 262 -19.52 4.27 -17.70
CA MET A 262 -19.47 3.43 -16.51
C MET A 262 -19.77 4.26 -15.28
N THR A 263 -20.93 4.06 -14.68
CA THR A 263 -21.34 4.76 -13.46
C THR A 263 -21.88 3.75 -12.45
N VAL A 264 -21.75 4.06 -11.16
CA VAL A 264 -22.46 3.31 -10.11
C VAL A 264 -23.96 3.47 -10.39
N LYS A 265 -24.67 2.38 -10.57
CA LYS A 265 -26.14 2.36 -10.60
C LYS A 265 -26.68 2.48 -9.17
N ARG A 266 -26.37 3.53 -8.46
CA ARG A 266 -27.11 3.84 -7.23
C ARG A 266 -28.51 4.25 -7.66
N THR A 267 -29.46 3.35 -7.56
CA THR A 267 -30.86 3.71 -7.39
C THR A 267 -30.92 4.50 -6.08
N LEU A 268 -31.11 5.81 -6.20
CA LEU A 268 -31.53 6.65 -5.07
C LEU A 268 -32.95 6.18 -4.74
N ASP A 269 -33.10 5.30 -3.76
CA ASP A 269 -34.33 5.05 -3.04
C ASP A 269 -34.48 6.02 -1.86
#